data_c37656ce61e26a1efc31369a4d9c98d7
#
_entry.id   c37656ce61e26a1efc31369a4d9c98d7
#
_cell.length_a   1.000
_cell.length_b   1.000
_cell.length_c   1.000
_cell.angle_alpha   90.00
_cell.angle_beta   90.00
_cell.angle_gamma   90.00
#
_symmetry.space_group_name_H-M   'P 1'
#
loop_
_entity.id
_entity.type
_entity.pdbx_description
1 polymer ?
#
loop_
_entity_poly.entity_id
_entity_poly.type
_entity_poly.pdbx_seq_one_letter_code
_entity_poly.pdbx_strand_id
1 'polypeptide(L)'
;MIIDADVHISPVPTGGNSIFIEELIERMDYSGVHKAVTWLQPPYQREIRQSNEYVYKASKKYPNRILGFGWADPNLGADHALDMAKKCIHDYGFYGVKMNGAQNEFYIDDPKVFPVIEEVAKAGKILAFHIGGDSPENTHPFRLAKIAKAYPETPIFMVHMGGAHFHDFGNAAIEFAGQCPNITIIGSVIRSHPLLKAIKTLGADRVCYGSDTPFEYMHVEVAKYNALLDGAVSMEDKELIMGGNIERLFGLTGQKTYPGKKKISV
;
A
#
# COMPACT_ATOMS: atom_id res chain seq x y z
N MET A 1 13.61 3.93 11.07
CA MET A 1 12.30 4.67 11.02
C MET A 1 11.22 3.69 10.61
N ILE A 2 10.03 3.72 11.24
CA ILE A 2 8.90 2.85 10.82
C ILE A 2 8.00 3.63 9.88
N ILE A 3 7.75 3.08 8.68
CA ILE A 3 6.80 3.60 7.71
C ILE A 3 5.78 2.51 7.39
N ASP A 4 4.51 2.79 7.68
CA ASP A 4 3.41 1.89 7.33
C ASP A 4 3.07 2.04 5.86
N ALA A 5 3.12 0.95 5.10
CA ALA A 5 2.91 0.98 3.66
C ALA A 5 1.44 0.79 3.24
N ASP A 6 0.52 0.62 4.18
CA ASP A 6 -0.89 0.31 3.87
C ASP A 6 -1.84 0.88 4.93
N VAL A 7 -2.36 2.08 4.67
CA VAL A 7 -3.26 2.77 5.61
C VAL A 7 -4.39 3.47 4.85
N HIS A 8 -5.59 3.37 5.40
CA HIS A 8 -6.80 3.96 4.83
C HIS A 8 -7.39 5.06 5.72
N ILE A 9 -7.89 6.12 5.09
CA ILE A 9 -8.67 7.18 5.76
C ILE A 9 -9.93 7.51 4.96
N SER A 10 -10.94 8.02 5.63
CA SER A 10 -12.20 8.43 5.01
C SER A 10 -12.64 9.81 5.52
N PRO A 11 -13.22 10.66 4.66
CA PRO A 11 -13.86 11.90 5.08
C PRO A 11 -15.21 11.67 5.79
N VAL A 12 -15.75 10.45 5.65
CA VAL A 12 -17.05 10.07 6.20
C VAL A 12 -16.89 8.79 7.00
N PRO A 13 -17.15 8.79 8.31
CA PRO A 13 -17.13 7.58 9.12
C PRO A 13 -18.37 6.73 8.80
N THR A 14 -18.20 5.75 7.92
CA THR A 14 -19.25 4.80 7.57
C THR A 14 -18.87 3.42 8.08
N GLY A 15 -19.57 2.96 9.13
CA GLY A 15 -19.40 1.61 9.68
C GLY A 15 -18.01 1.34 10.25
N GLY A 16 -17.89 0.63 11.32
CA GLY A 16 -16.79 0.29 12.22
C GLY A 16 -15.31 0.36 11.79
N ASN A 17 -15.01 0.40 10.50
CA ASN A 17 -13.64 0.35 9.96
C ASN A 17 -13.24 1.61 9.20
N SER A 18 -13.73 2.77 9.63
CA SER A 18 -13.48 4.06 9.00
C SER A 18 -12.91 5.05 10.01
N ILE A 19 -11.79 5.69 9.68
CA ILE A 19 -11.15 6.67 10.56
C ILE A 19 -10.87 7.98 9.84
N PHE A 20 -10.91 9.07 10.60
CA PHE A 20 -10.42 10.37 10.16
C PHE A 20 -8.89 10.46 10.26
N ILE A 21 -8.34 11.46 9.60
CA ILE A 21 -6.89 11.71 9.62
C ILE A 21 -6.35 11.96 11.03
N GLU A 22 -7.10 12.64 11.89
CA GLU A 22 -6.70 12.92 13.27
C GLU A 22 -6.52 11.64 14.08
N GLU A 23 -7.47 10.72 13.96
CA GLU A 23 -7.40 9.41 14.60
C GLU A 23 -6.24 8.57 14.04
N LEU A 24 -5.96 8.65 12.73
CA LEU A 24 -4.79 8.01 12.16
C LEU A 24 -3.50 8.53 12.83
N ILE A 25 -3.35 9.83 12.97
CA ILE A 25 -2.16 10.42 13.62
C ILE A 25 -2.01 9.93 15.06
N GLU A 26 -3.10 9.85 15.82
CA GLU A 26 -3.09 9.30 17.19
C GLU A 26 -2.64 7.82 17.20
N ARG A 27 -3.17 6.99 16.29
CA ARG A 27 -2.76 5.59 16.14
C ARG A 27 -1.29 5.44 15.74
N MET A 28 -0.81 6.29 14.85
CA MET A 28 0.61 6.32 14.46
C MET A 28 1.51 6.70 15.65
N ASP A 29 1.14 7.74 16.42
CA ASP A 29 1.89 8.17 17.59
C ASP A 29 1.93 7.08 18.67
N TYR A 30 0.79 6.43 18.92
CA TYR A 30 0.69 5.31 19.85
C TYR A 30 1.55 4.11 19.43
N SER A 31 1.59 3.82 18.14
CA SER A 31 2.29 2.65 17.57
C SER A 31 3.77 2.89 17.29
N GLY A 32 4.25 4.14 17.40
CA GLY A 32 5.62 4.52 17.03
C GLY A 32 5.85 4.54 15.52
N VAL A 33 4.79 4.66 14.71
CA VAL A 33 4.87 4.79 13.26
C VAL A 33 5.16 6.23 12.88
N HIS A 34 6.20 6.45 12.11
CA HIS A 34 6.69 7.80 11.76
C HIS A 34 5.95 8.39 10.56
N LYS A 35 5.74 7.57 9.52
CA LYS A 35 5.04 7.95 8.28
C LYS A 35 4.10 6.84 7.85
N ALA A 36 3.09 7.18 7.04
CA ALA A 36 2.18 6.21 6.46
C ALA A 36 1.92 6.50 4.98
N VAL A 37 2.00 5.48 4.14
CA VAL A 37 1.44 5.50 2.78
C VAL A 37 -0.07 5.41 2.94
N THR A 38 -0.73 6.49 2.55
CA THR A 38 -2.14 6.68 2.88
C THR A 38 -2.95 6.84 1.59
N TRP A 39 -3.95 6.00 1.46
CA TRP A 39 -4.96 6.05 0.42
C TRP A 39 -6.37 6.10 1.02
N LEU A 40 -7.35 6.30 0.16
CA LEU A 40 -8.74 6.30 0.60
C LEU A 40 -9.14 4.93 1.15
N GLN A 41 -10.15 4.93 2.03
CA GLN A 41 -10.84 3.69 2.36
C GLN A 41 -11.59 3.18 1.12
N PRO A 42 -11.61 1.85 0.86
CA PRO A 42 -12.32 1.30 -0.28
C PRO A 42 -13.74 1.83 -0.38
N PRO A 43 -14.14 2.33 -1.56
CA PRO A 43 -15.39 3.08 -1.69
C PRO A 43 -16.58 2.12 -1.81
N TYR A 44 -17.24 1.88 -0.71
CA TYR A 44 -18.54 1.19 -0.75
C TYR A 44 -19.59 1.94 -1.57
N GLN A 45 -19.40 3.27 -1.76
CA GLN A 45 -20.32 4.15 -2.49
C GLN A 45 -19.67 4.84 -3.70
N ARG A 46 -18.48 4.41 -4.11
CA ARG A 46 -17.74 4.93 -5.28
C ARG A 46 -17.41 6.44 -5.24
N GLU A 47 -17.35 7.06 -4.08
CA GLU A 47 -17.00 8.48 -3.87
C GLU A 47 -15.48 8.75 -3.93
N ILE A 48 -14.86 8.34 -5.03
CA ILE A 48 -13.40 8.34 -5.18
C ILE A 48 -12.82 9.75 -5.23
N ARG A 49 -13.47 10.67 -5.93
CA ARG A 49 -12.98 12.06 -6.08
C ARG A 49 -12.86 12.76 -4.72
N GLN A 50 -13.91 12.73 -3.93
CA GLN A 50 -13.95 13.34 -2.60
C GLN A 50 -12.93 12.68 -1.65
N SER A 51 -12.81 11.36 -1.73
CA SER A 51 -11.91 10.60 -0.89
C SER A 51 -10.44 10.84 -1.25
N ASN A 52 -10.08 10.91 -2.54
CA ASN A 52 -8.73 11.30 -2.98
C ASN A 52 -8.39 12.76 -2.57
N GLU A 53 -9.36 13.67 -2.67
CA GLU A 53 -9.18 15.06 -2.22
C GLU A 53 -8.96 15.11 -0.70
N TYR A 54 -9.63 14.26 0.07
CA TYR A 54 -9.41 14.15 1.51
C TYR A 54 -7.99 13.66 1.84
N VAL A 55 -7.49 12.64 1.15
CA VAL A 55 -6.09 12.18 1.28
C VAL A 55 -5.12 13.31 0.93
N TYR A 56 -5.40 14.10 -0.12
CA TYR A 56 -4.60 15.27 -0.47
C TYR A 56 -4.57 16.31 0.65
N LYS A 57 -5.72 16.68 1.19
CA LYS A 57 -5.81 17.62 2.33
C LYS A 57 -5.05 17.10 3.55
N ALA A 58 -5.15 15.80 3.82
CA ALA A 58 -4.41 15.14 4.90
C ALA A 58 -2.89 15.22 4.69
N SER A 59 -2.41 14.95 3.47
CA SER A 59 -0.98 15.04 3.14
C SER A 59 -0.44 16.47 3.25
N LYS A 60 -1.25 17.49 2.97
CA LYS A 60 -0.86 18.90 3.16
C LYS A 60 -0.89 19.32 4.63
N LYS A 61 -1.83 18.80 5.41
CA LYS A 61 -1.93 19.07 6.86
C LYS A 61 -0.80 18.42 7.65
N TYR A 62 -0.36 17.24 7.22
CA TYR A 62 0.67 16.43 7.88
C TYR A 62 1.78 15.99 6.91
N PRO A 63 2.52 16.94 6.28
CA PRO A 63 3.42 16.65 5.17
C PRO A 63 4.62 15.76 5.54
N ASN A 64 4.99 15.71 6.81
CA ASN A 64 6.06 14.85 7.32
C ASN A 64 5.59 13.47 7.82
N ARG A 65 4.27 13.23 7.80
CA ARG A 65 3.65 12.02 8.32
C ARG A 65 2.89 11.24 7.24
N ILE A 66 2.20 11.93 6.35
CA ILE A 66 1.28 11.34 5.37
C ILE A 66 1.90 11.37 3.97
N LEU A 67 2.12 10.19 3.43
CA LEU A 67 2.58 9.96 2.07
C LEU A 67 1.35 9.64 1.20
N GLY A 68 0.80 10.66 0.54
CA GLY A 68 -0.45 10.52 -0.20
C GLY A 68 -0.32 9.60 -1.41
N PHE A 69 -1.33 8.77 -1.62
CA PHE A 69 -1.45 7.85 -2.73
C PHE A 69 -2.87 7.89 -3.30
N GLY A 70 -3.00 7.88 -4.62
CA GLY A 70 -4.28 8.00 -5.30
C GLY A 70 -5.04 6.67 -5.40
N TRP A 71 -6.29 6.78 -5.82
CA TRP A 71 -7.12 5.63 -6.16
C TRP A 71 -7.86 5.89 -7.46
N ALA A 72 -7.95 4.89 -8.34
CA ALA A 72 -8.71 4.95 -9.57
C ALA A 72 -9.59 3.72 -9.72
N ASP A 73 -10.81 3.93 -10.26
CA ASP A 73 -11.75 2.85 -10.57
C ASP A 73 -12.16 2.91 -12.04
N PRO A 74 -11.66 1.99 -12.88
CA PRO A 74 -11.97 1.96 -14.31
C PRO A 74 -13.44 1.63 -14.60
N ASN A 75 -14.22 1.12 -13.65
CA ASN A 75 -15.65 0.89 -13.79
C ASN A 75 -16.50 2.17 -13.77
N LEU A 76 -15.91 3.30 -13.35
CA LEU A 76 -16.54 4.62 -13.47
C LEU A 76 -16.35 5.23 -14.87
N GLY A 77 -15.73 4.49 -15.78
CA GLY A 77 -15.35 4.90 -17.13
C GLY A 77 -13.83 5.06 -17.25
N ALA A 78 -13.26 4.59 -18.38
CA ALA A 78 -11.81 4.63 -18.59
C ALA A 78 -11.26 6.06 -18.59
N ASP A 79 -11.94 7.00 -19.25
CA ASP A 79 -11.55 8.42 -19.27
C ASP A 79 -11.61 9.05 -17.87
N HIS A 80 -12.67 8.73 -17.12
CA HIS A 80 -12.81 9.22 -15.74
C HIS A 80 -11.69 8.68 -14.82
N ALA A 81 -11.37 7.40 -14.94
CA ALA A 81 -10.29 6.79 -14.15
C ALA A 81 -8.93 7.40 -14.52
N LEU A 82 -8.68 7.64 -15.81
CA LEU A 82 -7.48 8.30 -16.29
C LEU A 82 -7.37 9.75 -15.77
N ASP A 83 -8.45 10.53 -15.84
CA ASP A 83 -8.47 11.90 -15.32
C ASP A 83 -8.24 11.93 -13.80
N MET A 84 -8.78 10.95 -13.09
CA MET A 84 -8.55 10.81 -11.66
C MET A 84 -7.09 10.49 -11.34
N ALA A 85 -6.46 9.58 -12.11
CA ALA A 85 -5.04 9.25 -11.97
C ALA A 85 -4.15 10.47 -12.27
N LYS A 86 -4.41 11.20 -13.35
CA LYS A 86 -3.72 12.45 -13.69
C LYS A 86 -3.82 13.47 -12.56
N LYS A 87 -5.02 13.67 -12.02
CA LYS A 87 -5.24 14.59 -10.91
C LYS A 87 -4.44 14.20 -9.67
N CYS A 88 -4.44 12.92 -9.31
CA CYS A 88 -3.65 12.41 -8.18
C CYS A 88 -2.14 12.64 -8.38
N ILE A 89 -1.64 12.41 -9.58
CA ILE A 89 -0.21 12.49 -9.88
C ILE A 89 0.26 13.94 -10.04
N HIS A 90 -0.44 14.70 -10.89
CA HIS A 90 0.05 16.03 -11.31
C HIS A 90 -0.43 17.17 -10.42
N ASP A 91 -1.72 17.12 -9.99
CA ASP A 91 -2.28 18.20 -9.16
C ASP A 91 -1.99 18.01 -7.68
N TYR A 92 -2.15 16.75 -7.19
CA TYR A 92 -1.94 16.42 -5.77
C TYR A 92 -0.50 16.09 -5.44
N GLY A 93 0.31 15.69 -6.44
CA GLY A 93 1.70 15.32 -6.25
C GLY A 93 1.87 14.00 -5.51
N PHE A 94 0.93 13.09 -5.65
CA PHE A 94 0.97 11.78 -5.00
C PHE A 94 2.10 10.89 -5.54
N TYR A 95 2.50 9.91 -4.74
CA TYR A 95 3.58 8.98 -5.08
C TYR A 95 3.15 7.89 -6.06
N GLY A 96 1.86 7.67 -6.22
CA GLY A 96 1.33 6.68 -7.14
C GLY A 96 -0.19 6.56 -7.08
N VAL A 97 -0.72 5.51 -7.71
CA VAL A 97 -2.16 5.20 -7.77
C VAL A 97 -2.40 3.74 -7.43
N LYS A 98 -3.35 3.49 -6.52
CA LYS A 98 -3.84 2.17 -6.15
C LYS A 98 -5.10 1.84 -6.95
N MET A 99 -5.19 0.59 -7.39
CA MET A 99 -6.39 0.00 -8.00
C MET A 99 -6.77 -1.27 -7.24
N ASN A 100 -8.07 -1.46 -7.01
CA ASN A 100 -8.58 -2.59 -6.26
C ASN A 100 -9.67 -3.32 -7.05
N GLY A 101 -9.26 -4.35 -7.78
CA GLY A 101 -10.18 -5.15 -8.58
C GLY A 101 -11.18 -5.97 -7.76
N ALA A 102 -10.90 -6.23 -6.49
CA ALA A 102 -11.83 -6.92 -5.61
C ALA A 102 -13.00 -6.00 -5.22
N GLN A 103 -12.70 -4.81 -4.73
CA GLN A 103 -13.70 -3.85 -4.26
C GLN A 103 -14.46 -3.16 -5.40
N ASN A 104 -13.79 -2.92 -6.50
CA ASN A 104 -14.35 -2.23 -7.66
C ASN A 104 -14.80 -3.18 -8.78
N GLU A 105 -14.73 -4.50 -8.57
CA GLU A 105 -15.29 -5.55 -9.45
C GLU A 105 -14.75 -5.50 -10.88
N PHE A 106 -13.42 -5.53 -11.04
CA PHE A 106 -12.78 -5.62 -12.35
C PHE A 106 -11.54 -6.53 -12.33
N TYR A 107 -11.23 -7.15 -13.44
CA TYR A 107 -9.95 -7.81 -13.63
C TYR A 107 -8.83 -6.78 -13.71
N ILE A 108 -7.79 -6.92 -12.88
CA ILE A 108 -6.70 -5.93 -12.83
C ILE A 108 -5.90 -5.83 -14.14
N ASP A 109 -5.98 -6.83 -15.01
CA ASP A 109 -5.38 -6.87 -16.35
C ASP A 109 -6.42 -6.65 -17.48
N ASP A 110 -7.61 -6.12 -17.18
CA ASP A 110 -8.62 -5.73 -18.17
C ASP A 110 -8.09 -4.55 -19.03
N PRO A 111 -8.35 -4.52 -20.36
CA PRO A 111 -7.94 -3.41 -21.22
C PRO A 111 -8.31 -2.02 -20.72
N LYS A 112 -9.43 -1.85 -20.03
CA LYS A 112 -9.87 -0.56 -19.46
C LYS A 112 -8.98 -0.03 -18.34
N VAL A 113 -8.11 -0.87 -17.76
CA VAL A 113 -7.17 -0.49 -16.70
C VAL A 113 -5.89 0.15 -17.26
N PHE A 114 -5.51 -0.22 -18.47
CA PHE A 114 -4.23 0.18 -19.06
C PHE A 114 -4.04 1.69 -19.23
N PRO A 115 -5.04 2.53 -19.57
CA PRO A 115 -4.84 3.97 -19.60
C PRO A 115 -4.34 4.57 -18.28
N VAL A 116 -4.78 4.04 -17.13
CA VAL A 116 -4.28 4.44 -15.82
C VAL A 116 -2.85 3.93 -15.60
N ILE A 117 -2.58 2.67 -15.95
CA ILE A 117 -1.24 2.07 -15.84
C ILE A 117 -0.21 2.87 -16.65
N GLU A 118 -0.53 3.17 -17.89
CA GLU A 118 0.33 3.94 -18.80
C GLU A 118 0.63 5.34 -18.28
N GLU A 119 -0.37 6.04 -17.73
CA GLU A 119 -0.19 7.37 -17.16
C GLU A 119 0.74 7.32 -15.94
N VAL A 120 0.55 6.35 -15.03
CA VAL A 120 1.39 6.18 -13.85
C VAL A 120 2.82 5.83 -14.24
N ALA A 121 3.00 4.91 -15.19
CA ALA A 121 4.30 4.50 -15.70
C ALA A 121 5.03 5.66 -16.38
N LYS A 122 4.36 6.41 -17.27
CA LYS A 122 4.89 7.59 -17.95
C LYS A 122 5.32 8.69 -16.98
N ALA A 123 4.59 8.85 -15.90
CA ALA A 123 4.93 9.82 -14.85
C ALA A 123 6.06 9.35 -13.91
N GLY A 124 6.61 8.14 -14.09
CA GLY A 124 7.62 7.57 -13.21
C GLY A 124 7.12 7.36 -11.78
N LYS A 125 5.83 7.06 -11.62
CA LYS A 125 5.16 6.87 -10.34
C LYS A 125 4.93 5.39 -10.05
N ILE A 126 4.41 5.07 -8.86
CA ILE A 126 4.24 3.71 -8.37
C ILE A 126 2.80 3.25 -8.62
N LEU A 127 2.65 2.07 -9.18
CA LEU A 127 1.38 1.36 -9.23
C LEU A 127 1.19 0.56 -7.93
N ALA A 128 -0.04 0.50 -7.43
CA ALA A 128 -0.39 -0.40 -6.34
C ALA A 128 -1.66 -1.19 -6.69
N PHE A 129 -1.63 -2.49 -6.44
CA PHE A 129 -2.79 -3.35 -6.66
C PHE A 129 -3.12 -4.13 -5.40
N HIS A 130 -4.40 -4.11 -5.04
CA HIS A 130 -4.93 -5.05 -4.07
C HIS A 130 -4.89 -6.46 -4.66
N ILE A 131 -4.23 -7.37 -3.96
CA ILE A 131 -4.09 -8.78 -4.37
C ILE A 131 -4.53 -9.66 -3.21
N GLY A 132 -5.67 -10.29 -3.36
CA GLY A 132 -6.26 -11.05 -2.26
C GLY A 132 -7.18 -12.18 -2.67
N GLY A 133 -7.45 -13.07 -1.73
CA GLY A 133 -8.39 -14.17 -1.88
C GLY A 133 -9.86 -13.76 -1.76
N ASP A 134 -10.13 -12.50 -1.44
CA ASP A 134 -11.47 -11.90 -1.40
C ASP A 134 -12.11 -11.77 -2.79
N SER A 135 -11.29 -11.69 -3.85
CA SER A 135 -11.73 -11.81 -5.23
C SER A 135 -10.63 -12.43 -6.09
N PRO A 136 -10.43 -13.75 -5.99
CA PRO A 136 -9.27 -14.43 -6.58
C PRO A 136 -9.22 -14.34 -8.10
N GLU A 137 -10.36 -14.29 -8.76
CA GLU A 137 -10.40 -14.16 -10.22
C GLU A 137 -9.94 -12.78 -10.69
N ASN A 138 -10.36 -11.71 -10.00
CA ASN A 138 -10.07 -10.34 -10.36
C ASN A 138 -8.62 -9.94 -10.02
N THR A 139 -8.08 -10.46 -8.92
CA THR A 139 -6.83 -9.98 -8.30
C THR A 139 -5.75 -11.05 -8.19
N HIS A 140 -5.81 -12.10 -9.02
CA HIS A 140 -4.80 -13.16 -8.96
C HIS A 140 -3.39 -12.63 -9.24
N PRO A 141 -2.36 -13.04 -8.47
CA PRO A 141 -0.96 -12.60 -8.67
C PRO A 141 -0.44 -12.77 -10.10
N PHE A 142 -0.91 -13.80 -10.83
CA PHE A 142 -0.60 -14.00 -12.24
C PHE A 142 -0.99 -12.80 -13.12
N ARG A 143 -2.14 -12.15 -12.86
CA ARG A 143 -2.58 -10.97 -13.60
C ARG A 143 -1.65 -9.80 -13.35
N LEU A 144 -1.22 -9.62 -12.10
CA LEU A 144 -0.25 -8.60 -11.75
C LEU A 144 1.11 -8.84 -12.43
N ALA A 145 1.56 -10.09 -12.52
CA ALA A 145 2.79 -10.43 -13.22
C ALA A 145 2.76 -10.08 -14.71
N LYS A 146 1.61 -10.19 -15.38
CA LYS A 146 1.45 -9.72 -16.77
C LYS A 146 1.70 -8.22 -16.89
N ILE A 147 1.11 -7.44 -15.98
CA ILE A 147 1.31 -5.98 -15.94
C ILE A 147 2.77 -5.66 -15.65
N ALA A 148 3.37 -6.31 -14.65
CA ALA A 148 4.76 -6.08 -14.28
C ALA A 148 5.75 -6.39 -15.41
N LYS A 149 5.52 -7.44 -16.17
CA LYS A 149 6.32 -7.79 -17.36
C LYS A 149 6.14 -6.82 -18.52
N ALA A 150 4.93 -6.24 -18.67
CA ALA A 150 4.66 -5.24 -19.70
C ALA A 150 5.28 -3.86 -19.37
N TYR A 151 5.44 -3.55 -18.08
CA TYR A 151 6.00 -2.29 -17.58
C TYR A 151 7.18 -2.53 -16.61
N PRO A 152 8.30 -3.09 -17.08
CA PRO A 152 9.38 -3.56 -16.21
C PRO A 152 10.09 -2.46 -15.43
N GLU A 153 10.07 -1.21 -15.92
CA GLU A 153 10.66 -0.05 -15.24
C GLU A 153 9.75 0.61 -14.22
N THR A 154 8.48 0.19 -14.15
CA THR A 154 7.49 0.79 -13.25
C THR A 154 7.48 0.02 -11.94
N PRO A 155 7.76 0.67 -10.79
CA PRO A 155 7.62 0.02 -9.49
C PRO A 155 6.16 -0.32 -9.20
N ILE A 156 5.91 -1.52 -8.70
CA ILE A 156 4.56 -2.02 -8.42
C ILE A 156 4.48 -2.56 -7.00
N PHE A 157 3.51 -2.09 -6.23
CA PHE A 157 3.15 -2.69 -4.95
C PHE A 157 2.09 -3.79 -5.13
N MET A 158 2.44 -5.00 -4.67
CA MET A 158 1.50 -6.10 -4.45
C MET A 158 0.99 -6.01 -3.01
N VAL A 159 -0.17 -5.39 -2.82
CA VAL A 159 -0.77 -5.18 -1.50
C VAL A 159 -1.42 -6.48 -1.03
N HIS A 160 -1.23 -6.83 0.25
CA HIS A 160 -1.72 -8.05 0.92
C HIS A 160 -1.12 -9.36 0.43
N MET A 161 -0.17 -9.36 -0.49
CA MET A 161 0.58 -10.57 -0.84
C MET A 161 -0.29 -11.80 -1.21
N GLY A 162 -1.51 -11.55 -1.71
CA GLY A 162 -2.49 -12.60 -2.01
C GLY A 162 -3.20 -13.19 -0.79
N GLY A 163 -3.01 -12.64 0.40
CA GLY A 163 -3.55 -13.18 1.64
C GLY A 163 -4.71 -12.43 2.26
N ALA A 164 -5.18 -11.31 1.67
CA ALA A 164 -6.37 -10.63 2.15
C ALA A 164 -7.54 -11.62 2.25
N HIS A 165 -8.12 -11.75 3.43
CA HIS A 165 -9.25 -12.61 3.82
C HIS A 165 -9.03 -14.13 3.66
N PHE A 166 -8.26 -14.60 2.67
CA PHE A 166 -7.94 -16.01 2.44
C PHE A 166 -6.44 -16.18 2.22
N HIS A 167 -5.82 -17.11 2.91
CA HIS A 167 -4.36 -17.22 3.00
C HIS A 167 -3.69 -18.02 1.88
N ASP A 168 -4.42 -18.43 0.85
CA ASP A 168 -3.96 -19.47 -0.07
C ASP A 168 -3.14 -18.95 -1.25
N PHE A 169 -3.20 -17.65 -1.57
CA PHE A 169 -2.43 -17.07 -2.66
C PHE A 169 -1.01 -16.67 -2.32
N GLY A 170 -0.58 -16.75 -1.07
CA GLY A 170 0.76 -16.34 -0.66
C GLY A 170 1.88 -17.04 -1.42
N ASN A 171 1.72 -18.33 -1.75
CA ASN A 171 2.71 -19.03 -2.57
C ASN A 171 2.76 -18.53 -4.01
N ALA A 172 1.60 -18.32 -4.63
CA ALA A 172 1.52 -17.73 -5.97
C ALA A 172 2.05 -16.30 -6.00
N ALA A 173 1.75 -15.50 -4.97
CA ALA A 173 2.28 -14.14 -4.83
C ALA A 173 3.82 -14.13 -4.81
N ILE A 174 4.45 -15.01 -4.01
CA ILE A 174 5.90 -15.13 -3.92
C ILE A 174 6.49 -15.59 -5.26
N GLU A 175 5.88 -16.60 -5.90
CA GLU A 175 6.34 -17.14 -7.18
C GLU A 175 6.32 -16.08 -8.27
N PHE A 176 5.20 -15.37 -8.45
CA PHE A 176 5.06 -14.36 -9.50
C PHE A 176 5.87 -13.09 -9.20
N ALA A 177 5.99 -12.68 -7.94
CA ALA A 177 6.88 -11.60 -7.55
C ALA A 177 8.35 -11.96 -7.81
N GLY A 178 8.74 -13.21 -7.63
CA GLY A 178 10.08 -13.72 -7.96
C GLY A 178 10.43 -13.60 -9.43
N GLN A 179 9.43 -13.70 -10.33
CA GLN A 179 9.61 -13.52 -11.78
C GLN A 179 9.65 -12.06 -12.23
N CYS A 180 9.27 -11.11 -11.37
CA CYS A 180 9.09 -9.70 -11.71
C CYS A 180 9.84 -8.82 -10.70
N PRO A 181 11.10 -8.40 -10.98
CA PRO A 181 11.93 -7.65 -10.05
C PRO A 181 11.37 -6.27 -9.66
N ASN A 182 10.45 -5.72 -10.43
CA ASN A 182 9.76 -4.45 -10.17
C ASN A 182 8.55 -4.58 -9.23
N ILE A 183 8.19 -5.78 -8.76
CA ILE A 183 7.15 -5.97 -7.76
C ILE A 183 7.76 -5.93 -6.35
N THR A 184 7.25 -5.07 -5.49
CA THR A 184 7.50 -5.05 -4.04
C THR A 184 6.23 -5.47 -3.31
N ILE A 185 6.35 -6.38 -2.36
CA ILE A 185 5.22 -6.91 -1.59
C ILE A 185 4.96 -6.05 -0.36
N ILE A 186 3.70 -5.73 -0.10
CA ILE A 186 3.24 -5.18 1.17
C ILE A 186 2.58 -6.30 1.96
N GLY A 187 3.13 -6.62 3.13
CA GLY A 187 2.71 -7.76 3.95
C GLY A 187 1.62 -7.42 4.97
N SER A 188 0.66 -6.55 4.62
CA SER A 188 -0.52 -6.29 5.47
C SER A 188 -1.49 -7.46 5.45
N VAL A 189 -2.14 -7.74 6.59
CA VAL A 189 -3.14 -8.82 6.79
C VAL A 189 -2.58 -10.24 6.50
N ILE A 190 -1.27 -10.43 6.57
CA ILE A 190 -0.62 -11.69 6.20
C ILE A 190 -0.25 -12.50 7.43
N ARG A 191 -0.40 -13.84 7.32
CA ARG A 191 0.11 -14.77 8.35
C ARG A 191 1.64 -14.76 8.39
N SER A 192 2.17 -15.06 9.56
CA SER A 192 3.61 -15.04 9.86
C SER A 192 4.45 -15.91 8.93
N HIS A 193 4.03 -17.14 8.68
CA HIS A 193 4.81 -18.08 7.88
C HIS A 193 4.97 -17.68 6.41
N PRO A 194 3.92 -17.30 5.66
CA PRO A 194 4.06 -16.75 4.31
C PRO A 194 4.93 -15.50 4.25
N LEU A 195 4.86 -14.62 5.25
CA LEU A 195 5.68 -13.41 5.31
C LEU A 195 7.17 -13.74 5.41
N LEU A 196 7.56 -14.62 6.35
CA LEU A 196 8.95 -15.06 6.47
C LEU A 196 9.44 -15.79 5.22
N LYS A 197 8.58 -16.60 4.58
CA LYS A 197 8.89 -17.25 3.31
C LYS A 197 9.14 -16.22 2.19
N ALA A 198 8.32 -15.16 2.10
CA ALA A 198 8.50 -14.09 1.12
C ALA A 198 9.85 -13.39 1.32
N ILE A 199 10.19 -13.00 2.55
CA ILE A 199 11.46 -12.37 2.89
C ILE A 199 12.64 -13.27 2.48
N LYS A 200 12.59 -14.55 2.83
CA LYS A 200 13.64 -15.52 2.49
C LYS A 200 13.79 -15.73 0.98
N THR A 201 12.69 -15.69 0.22
CA THR A 201 12.70 -16.01 -1.22
C THR A 201 13.03 -14.81 -2.08
N LEU A 202 12.49 -13.64 -1.73
CA LEU A 202 12.58 -12.41 -2.53
C LEU A 202 13.69 -11.45 -2.08
N GLY A 203 14.10 -11.55 -0.81
CA GLY A 203 14.97 -10.58 -0.15
C GLY A 203 14.18 -9.53 0.65
N ALA A 204 14.83 -8.99 1.68
CA ALA A 204 14.25 -7.97 2.55
C ALA A 204 13.94 -6.66 1.83
N ASP A 205 14.70 -6.34 0.78
CA ASP A 205 14.55 -5.15 -0.07
C ASP A 205 13.28 -5.16 -0.94
N ARG A 206 12.57 -6.30 -0.96
CA ARG A 206 11.35 -6.53 -1.75
C ARG A 206 10.08 -6.69 -0.90
N VAL A 207 10.17 -6.53 0.41
CA VAL A 207 9.05 -6.70 1.35
C VAL A 207 8.92 -5.48 2.22
N CYS A 208 7.69 -4.94 2.35
CA CYS A 208 7.37 -3.80 3.20
C CYS A 208 6.39 -4.19 4.30
N TYR A 209 6.58 -3.63 5.48
CA TYR A 209 5.60 -3.60 6.55
C TYR A 209 4.37 -2.79 6.10
N GLY A 210 3.18 -3.28 6.42
CA GLY A 210 1.91 -2.59 6.28
C GLY A 210 0.92 -3.10 7.32
N SER A 211 0.05 -2.22 7.83
CA SER A 211 -0.92 -2.61 8.86
C SER A 211 -2.32 -2.86 8.33
N ASP A 212 -2.69 -2.28 7.20
CA ASP A 212 -4.09 -2.22 6.72
C ASP A 212 -5.02 -1.48 7.70
N THR A 213 -4.48 -0.53 8.47
CA THR A 213 -5.31 0.32 9.36
C THR A 213 -6.35 1.10 8.53
N PRO A 214 -7.63 1.13 8.90
CA PRO A 214 -8.23 0.78 10.19
C PRO A 214 -8.79 -0.64 10.31
N PHE A 215 -8.64 -1.49 9.29
CA PHE A 215 -9.16 -2.85 9.30
C PHE A 215 -8.45 -3.72 10.34
N GLU A 216 -7.16 -3.44 10.58
CA GLU A 216 -6.36 -4.05 11.62
C GLU A 216 -5.81 -2.99 12.59
N TYR A 217 -5.38 -3.41 13.77
CA TYR A 217 -4.79 -2.52 14.77
C TYR A 217 -3.30 -2.29 14.48
N MET A 218 -2.93 -1.06 14.12
CA MET A 218 -1.55 -0.67 13.77
C MET A 218 -0.51 -1.13 14.81
N HIS A 219 -0.77 -0.94 16.11
CA HIS A 219 0.16 -1.34 17.18
C HIS A 219 0.33 -2.86 17.26
N VAL A 220 -0.71 -3.64 16.94
CA VAL A 220 -0.64 -5.11 16.92
C VAL A 220 0.22 -5.56 15.75
N GLU A 221 0.02 -4.99 14.57
CA GLU A 221 0.83 -5.31 13.40
C GLU A 221 2.31 -4.90 13.58
N VAL A 222 2.59 -3.73 14.15
CA VAL A 222 3.97 -3.35 14.53
C VAL A 222 4.59 -4.37 15.49
N ALA A 223 3.86 -4.78 16.54
CA ALA A 223 4.35 -5.77 17.49
C ALA A 223 4.58 -7.13 16.83
N LYS A 224 3.68 -7.57 15.96
CA LYS A 224 3.80 -8.82 15.18
C LYS A 224 5.06 -8.80 14.32
N TYR A 225 5.28 -7.73 13.54
CA TYR A 225 6.47 -7.62 12.70
C TYR A 225 7.75 -7.61 13.52
N ASN A 226 7.80 -6.86 14.62
CA ASN A 226 8.95 -6.87 15.52
C ASN A 226 9.24 -8.28 16.03
N ALA A 227 8.22 -8.98 16.53
CA ALA A 227 8.37 -10.33 17.07
C ALA A 227 8.80 -11.36 16.00
N LEU A 228 8.35 -11.18 14.75
CA LEU A 228 8.68 -12.09 13.66
C LEU A 228 10.08 -11.86 13.09
N LEU A 229 10.51 -10.62 13.03
CA LEU A 229 11.78 -10.26 12.42
C LEU A 229 12.95 -10.37 13.40
N ASP A 230 12.72 -10.18 14.70
CA ASP A 230 13.75 -10.30 15.71
C ASP A 230 14.35 -11.72 15.75
N GLY A 231 15.63 -11.82 15.42
CA GLY A 231 16.36 -13.09 15.32
C GLY A 231 16.10 -13.90 14.05
N ALA A 232 15.17 -13.49 13.19
CA ALA A 232 14.89 -14.16 11.91
C ALA A 232 15.63 -13.51 10.72
N VAL A 233 15.95 -12.21 10.83
CA VAL A 233 16.67 -11.44 9.82
C VAL A 233 17.73 -10.55 10.47
N SER A 234 18.64 -9.96 9.68
CA SER A 234 19.59 -8.96 10.19
C SER A 234 18.85 -7.67 10.61
N MET A 235 19.53 -6.82 11.41
CA MET A 235 18.98 -5.51 11.78
C MET A 235 18.78 -4.62 10.54
N GLU A 236 19.71 -4.68 9.59
CA GLU A 236 19.60 -3.95 8.32
C GLU A 236 18.38 -4.40 7.50
N ASP A 237 18.15 -5.70 7.40
CA ASP A 237 16.97 -6.25 6.72
C ASP A 237 15.67 -5.82 7.42
N LYS A 238 15.66 -5.85 8.75
CA LYS A 238 14.53 -5.37 9.54
C LYS A 238 14.26 -3.88 9.28
N GLU A 239 15.29 -3.05 9.23
CA GLU A 239 15.16 -1.62 8.91
C GLU A 239 14.62 -1.39 7.51
N LEU A 240 15.06 -2.17 6.51
CA LEU A 240 14.51 -2.13 5.14
C LEU A 240 13.01 -2.46 5.15
N ILE A 241 12.61 -3.56 5.76
CA ILE A 241 11.22 -4.02 5.80
C ILE A 241 10.32 -3.02 6.52
N MET A 242 10.78 -2.49 7.67
CA MET A 242 9.97 -1.61 8.52
C MET A 242 9.83 -0.19 8.00
N GLY A 243 10.55 0.19 6.93
CA GLY A 243 10.39 1.52 6.34
C GLY A 243 11.42 1.91 5.28
N GLY A 244 12.63 1.35 5.32
CA GLY A 244 13.71 1.72 4.39
C GLY A 244 13.35 1.50 2.92
N ASN A 245 12.59 0.46 2.61
CA ASN A 245 12.11 0.23 1.24
C ASN A 245 11.17 1.33 0.75
N ILE A 246 10.27 1.80 1.60
CA ILE A 246 9.39 2.93 1.26
C ILE A 246 10.21 4.22 1.13
N GLU A 247 11.18 4.47 2.03
CA GLU A 247 12.08 5.63 1.90
C GLU A 247 12.79 5.64 0.54
N ARG A 248 13.35 4.50 0.15
CA ARG A 248 14.04 4.32 -1.14
C ARG A 248 13.11 4.51 -2.33
N LEU A 249 11.97 3.82 -2.35
CA LEU A 249 11.01 3.84 -3.47
C LEU A 249 10.36 5.21 -3.66
N PHE A 250 10.18 5.98 -2.58
CA PHE A 250 9.56 7.31 -2.61
C PHE A 250 10.59 8.45 -2.68
N GLY A 251 11.88 8.13 -2.71
CA GLY A 251 12.94 9.13 -2.74
C GLY A 251 12.99 10.03 -1.50
N LEU A 252 12.70 9.48 -0.31
CA LEU A 252 12.64 10.23 0.94
C LEU A 252 14.00 10.35 1.65
N THR A 253 15.05 9.75 1.12
CA THR A 253 16.40 9.79 1.67
C THR A 253 16.90 11.22 1.82
N GLY A 254 17.24 11.61 3.06
CA GLY A 254 17.69 12.97 3.40
C GLY A 254 16.61 13.87 4.03
N GLN A 255 15.36 13.41 4.14
CA GLN A 255 14.33 14.14 4.89
C GLN A 255 14.50 13.93 6.40
N LYS A 256 14.39 15.03 7.19
CA LYS A 256 14.48 14.96 8.66
C LYS A 256 13.40 14.04 9.23
N THR A 257 13.83 13.05 10.04
CA THR A 257 12.92 12.23 10.84
C THR A 257 12.23 13.08 11.91
N TYR A 258 10.92 12.93 12.05
CA TYR A 258 10.18 13.56 13.15
C TYR A 258 10.44 12.75 14.43
N PRO A 259 10.90 13.35 15.53
CA PRO A 259 11.05 12.61 16.78
C PRO A 259 9.65 12.22 17.28
N GLY A 260 9.38 10.92 17.31
CA GLY A 260 8.14 10.38 17.91
C GLY A 260 7.99 10.88 19.35
N LYS A 261 6.76 11.21 19.76
CA LYS A 261 6.47 11.52 21.16
C LYS A 261 6.86 10.34 22.03
N LYS A 262 7.51 10.63 23.18
CA LYS A 262 7.90 9.64 24.19
C LYS A 262 6.69 8.77 24.55
N LYS A 263 6.92 7.45 24.66
CA LYS A 263 5.97 6.49 25.20
C LYS A 263 5.34 7.05 26.48
N ILE A 264 4.02 7.19 26.47
CA ILE A 264 3.28 7.36 27.73
C ILE A 264 3.29 5.97 28.35
N SER A 265 3.98 5.85 29.49
CA SER A 265 3.88 4.64 30.33
C SER A 265 2.47 4.55 30.88
N VAL A 266 1.74 3.51 30.52
CA VAL A 266 0.49 3.10 31.17
C VAL A 266 0.83 2.31 32.41
#